data_4c40b30d8dc1dba44bf2e248d2ab12e6
#
_entry.id   4c40b30d8dc1dba44bf2e248d2ab12e6
#
_cell.length_a   1.000
_cell.length_b   1.000
_cell.length_c   1.000
_cell.angle_alpha   90.00
_cell.angle_beta   90.00
_cell.angle_gamma   90.00
#
_symmetry.space_group_name_H-M   'P 1'
#
loop_
_entity.id
_entity.type
_entity.pdbx_description
1 polymer ?
#
loop_
_entity_poly.entity_id
_entity_poly.type
_entity_poly.pdbx_seq_one_letter_code
_entity_poly.pdbx_strand_id
1 'polypeptide(L)'
;NSYLVIGAIHLISSAVLGAGGLYHSIRGEAVLPQDSTVAGWFGYDWKDPQKMTTILGIHLTLLGIGAWALVAKAMFWGGLYDVALDSVRVVSDPTLNPIDIFGYLFGLHGIAGMAAVDNLEDVVGGHIWVGLLCIGGGVWHIVTTPKQWAKDVLFWTGEAYLSYSLGALAYMGFFAAYFVTVNSTVYPEVFYGPVGLNVGAVEETITVRTWLATSHFALAVLLLMGHIWHAIQVRIEAFELRQQEN
;
A
#
# COMPACT_ATOMS: atom_id res chain seq x y z
N ASN A 1 -16.16 -6.31 -23.78
CA ASN A 1 -15.63 -5.18 -23.02
C ASN A 1 -14.38 -5.63 -22.27
N SER A 2 -13.22 -5.06 -22.62
CA SER A 2 -11.91 -5.43 -22.02
C SER A 2 -11.85 -5.12 -20.52
N TYR A 3 -12.49 -4.06 -20.06
CA TYR A 3 -12.52 -3.72 -18.63
C TYR A 3 -13.30 -4.74 -17.80
N LEU A 4 -14.39 -5.29 -18.34
CA LEU A 4 -15.12 -6.38 -17.68
C LEU A 4 -14.25 -7.63 -17.54
N VAL A 5 -13.48 -7.98 -18.57
CA VAL A 5 -12.56 -9.14 -18.54
C VAL A 5 -11.47 -8.92 -17.50
N ILE A 6 -10.83 -7.75 -17.46
CA ILE A 6 -9.81 -7.40 -16.46
C ILE A 6 -10.41 -7.45 -15.06
N GLY A 7 -11.58 -6.87 -14.85
CA GLY A 7 -12.25 -6.92 -13.55
C GLY A 7 -12.59 -8.33 -13.09
N ALA A 8 -13.09 -9.19 -14.00
CA ALA A 8 -13.39 -10.59 -13.70
C ALA A 8 -12.13 -11.38 -13.35
N ILE A 9 -11.02 -11.18 -14.07
CA ILE A 9 -9.73 -11.83 -13.77
C ILE A 9 -9.23 -11.40 -12.38
N HIS A 10 -9.30 -10.13 -12.02
CA HIS A 10 -8.90 -9.64 -10.69
C HIS A 10 -9.77 -10.21 -9.58
N LEU A 11 -11.08 -10.29 -9.78
CA LEU A 11 -12.00 -10.91 -8.82
C LEU A 11 -11.68 -12.39 -8.58
N ILE A 12 -11.47 -13.17 -9.65
CA ILE A 12 -11.15 -14.59 -9.56
C ILE A 12 -9.78 -14.78 -8.90
N SER A 13 -8.77 -14.01 -9.34
CA SER A 13 -7.40 -14.08 -8.79
C SER A 13 -7.38 -13.73 -7.30
N SER A 14 -8.13 -12.72 -6.87
CA SER A 14 -8.22 -12.33 -5.46
C SER A 14 -8.86 -13.44 -4.61
N ALA A 15 -9.90 -14.09 -5.11
CA ALA A 15 -10.54 -15.21 -4.42
C ALA A 15 -9.58 -16.41 -4.26
N VAL A 16 -8.84 -16.76 -5.32
CA VAL A 16 -7.85 -17.84 -5.29
C VAL A 16 -6.71 -17.53 -4.34
N LEU A 17 -6.14 -16.30 -4.42
CA LEU A 17 -5.06 -15.88 -3.52
C LEU A 17 -5.52 -15.79 -2.07
N GLY A 18 -6.73 -15.29 -1.82
CA GLY A 18 -7.30 -15.23 -0.47
C GLY A 18 -7.52 -16.63 0.13
N ALA A 19 -8.10 -17.54 -0.63
CA ALA A 19 -8.29 -18.94 -0.20
C ALA A 19 -6.94 -19.64 0.03
N GLY A 20 -5.97 -19.43 -0.85
CA GLY A 20 -4.61 -19.94 -0.70
C GLY A 20 -3.91 -19.40 0.55
N GLY A 21 -4.02 -18.09 0.80
CA GLY A 21 -3.48 -17.45 2.00
C GLY A 21 -4.06 -18.03 3.29
N LEU A 22 -5.38 -18.22 3.35
CA LEU A 22 -6.05 -18.87 4.49
C LEU A 22 -5.59 -20.32 4.67
N TYR A 23 -5.52 -21.09 3.58
CA TYR A 23 -5.04 -22.47 3.62
C TYR A 23 -3.61 -22.55 4.19
N HIS A 24 -2.69 -21.76 3.67
CA HIS A 24 -1.29 -21.77 4.12
C HIS A 24 -1.14 -21.24 5.56
N SER A 25 -1.96 -20.30 5.99
CA SER A 25 -1.95 -19.81 7.38
C SER A 25 -2.43 -20.85 8.38
N ILE A 26 -3.40 -21.69 8.01
CA ILE A 26 -4.02 -22.66 8.92
C ILE A 26 -3.35 -24.03 8.86
N ARG A 27 -2.91 -24.46 7.65
CA ARG A 27 -2.45 -25.81 7.37
C ARG A 27 -0.99 -25.90 6.94
N GLY A 28 -0.38 -24.79 6.53
CA GLY A 28 1.00 -24.76 6.09
C GLY A 28 2.00 -24.72 7.23
N GLU A 29 3.25 -24.98 6.90
CA GLU A 29 4.38 -24.73 7.80
C GLU A 29 4.54 -23.24 8.04
N ALA A 30 4.86 -22.86 9.26
CA ALA A 30 5.04 -21.45 9.63
C ALA A 30 6.21 -20.80 8.89
N VAL A 31 7.29 -21.55 8.67
CA VAL A 31 8.48 -21.14 7.92
C VAL A 31 9.03 -22.34 7.16
N LEU A 32 9.33 -22.18 5.88
CA LEU A 32 10.01 -23.20 5.09
C LEU A 32 11.51 -23.23 5.44
N PRO A 33 12.15 -24.41 5.47
CA PRO A 33 13.59 -24.50 5.67
C PRO A 33 14.34 -23.83 4.52
N GLN A 34 15.44 -23.19 4.84
CA GLN A 34 16.36 -22.63 3.84
C GLN A 34 17.25 -23.78 3.31
N ASP A 35 16.94 -24.29 2.16
CA ASP A 35 17.71 -25.32 1.47
C ASP A 35 17.94 -24.96 -0.02
N SER A 36 18.59 -25.83 -0.76
CA SER A 36 18.91 -25.62 -2.18
C SER A 36 17.74 -25.90 -3.14
N THR A 37 16.56 -26.26 -2.61
CA THR A 37 15.37 -26.48 -3.44
C THR A 37 14.70 -25.16 -3.83
N VAL A 38 13.81 -25.20 -4.82
CA VAL A 38 12.98 -24.02 -5.19
C VAL A 38 12.10 -23.59 -4.01
N ALA A 39 11.56 -24.50 -3.24
CA ALA A 39 10.80 -24.20 -2.04
C ALA A 39 11.67 -23.57 -0.96
N GLY A 40 12.89 -24.05 -0.78
CA GLY A 40 13.86 -23.51 0.18
C GLY A 40 14.33 -22.08 -0.12
N TRP A 41 14.24 -21.65 -1.38
CA TRP A 41 14.50 -20.24 -1.73
C TRP A 41 13.52 -19.29 -1.03
N PHE A 42 12.27 -19.72 -0.79
CA PHE A 42 11.27 -18.98 -0.04
C PHE A 42 11.39 -19.16 1.48
N GLY A 43 12.27 -20.04 1.96
CA GLY A 43 12.55 -20.21 3.38
C GLY A 43 13.27 -19.01 3.96
N TYR A 44 13.00 -18.70 5.24
CA TYR A 44 13.60 -17.57 5.94
C TYR A 44 13.64 -17.80 7.46
N ASP A 45 14.50 -17.06 8.13
CA ASP A 45 14.48 -16.85 9.57
C ASP A 45 14.10 -15.38 9.83
N TRP A 46 13.09 -15.16 10.66
CA TRP A 46 12.68 -13.80 11.06
C TRP A 46 13.83 -12.99 11.65
N LYS A 47 14.83 -13.63 12.24
CA LYS A 47 16.00 -13.00 12.88
C LYS A 47 17.14 -12.76 11.89
N ASP A 48 17.00 -13.14 10.62
CA ASP A 48 18.00 -12.86 9.58
C ASP A 48 17.71 -11.50 8.92
N PRO A 49 18.43 -10.41 9.27
CA PRO A 49 18.16 -9.08 8.72
C PRO A 49 18.46 -9.01 7.22
N GLN A 50 19.40 -9.80 6.71
CA GLN A 50 19.75 -9.80 5.30
C GLN A 50 18.61 -10.41 4.47
N LYS A 51 18.07 -11.54 4.91
CA LYS A 51 16.93 -12.16 4.21
C LYS A 51 15.69 -11.27 4.28
N MET A 52 15.43 -10.65 5.43
CA MET A 52 14.29 -9.73 5.60
C MET A 52 14.39 -8.51 4.69
N THR A 53 15.55 -7.87 4.60
CA THR A 53 15.72 -6.72 3.71
C THR A 53 15.66 -7.12 2.22
N THR A 54 16.12 -8.32 1.86
CA THR A 54 16.00 -8.86 0.50
C THR A 54 14.52 -9.05 0.12
N ILE A 55 13.72 -9.65 1.02
CA ILE A 55 12.29 -9.83 0.81
C ILE A 55 11.57 -8.48 0.68
N LEU A 56 11.89 -7.52 1.54
CA LEU A 56 11.41 -6.15 1.45
C LEU A 56 11.73 -5.52 0.08
N GLY A 57 12.97 -5.67 -0.36
CA GLY A 57 13.42 -5.11 -1.65
C GLY A 57 12.69 -5.72 -2.86
N ILE A 58 12.44 -7.02 -2.85
CA ILE A 58 11.65 -7.70 -3.89
C ILE A 58 10.23 -7.11 -3.93
N HIS A 59 9.57 -7.00 -2.78
CA HIS A 59 8.22 -6.46 -2.70
C HIS A 59 8.15 -4.98 -3.12
N LEU A 60 9.11 -4.16 -2.72
CA LEU A 60 9.21 -2.76 -3.18
C LEU A 60 9.38 -2.66 -4.70
N THR A 61 10.23 -3.49 -5.29
CA THR A 61 10.43 -3.50 -6.74
C THR A 61 9.13 -3.86 -7.46
N LEU A 62 8.39 -4.86 -6.98
CA LEU A 62 7.10 -5.24 -7.55
C LEU A 62 6.06 -4.11 -7.42
N LEU A 63 6.01 -3.42 -6.29
CA LEU A 63 5.14 -2.25 -6.09
C LEU A 63 5.49 -1.11 -7.04
N GLY A 64 6.78 -0.84 -7.24
CA GLY A 64 7.25 0.17 -8.18
C GLY A 64 6.88 -0.15 -9.64
N ILE A 65 7.00 -1.41 -10.05
CA ILE A 65 6.53 -1.88 -11.36
C ILE A 65 5.01 -1.70 -11.48
N GLY A 66 4.25 -2.00 -10.42
CA GLY A 66 2.80 -1.76 -10.39
C GLY A 66 2.43 -0.28 -10.55
N ALA A 67 3.17 0.62 -9.90
CA ALA A 67 2.99 2.06 -10.08
C ALA A 67 3.25 2.49 -11.54
N TRP A 68 4.29 1.94 -12.18
CA TRP A 68 4.58 2.22 -13.59
C TRP A 68 3.60 1.55 -14.55
N ALA A 69 2.92 0.47 -14.14
CA ALA A 69 1.82 -0.09 -14.94
C ALA A 69 0.65 0.90 -15.06
N LEU A 70 0.33 1.66 -14.00
CA LEU A 70 -0.64 2.76 -14.08
C LEU A 70 -0.15 3.86 -15.03
N VAL A 71 1.12 4.26 -14.96
CA VAL A 71 1.72 5.22 -15.88
C VAL A 71 1.59 4.77 -17.33
N ALA A 72 1.91 3.51 -17.60
CA ALA A 72 1.77 2.93 -18.94
C ALA A 72 0.31 2.94 -19.42
N LYS A 73 -0.65 2.60 -18.54
CA LYS A 73 -2.09 2.70 -18.84
C LYS A 73 -2.49 4.12 -19.20
N ALA A 74 -2.03 5.09 -18.41
CA ALA A 74 -2.39 6.50 -18.57
C ALA A 74 -1.79 7.12 -19.85
N MET A 75 -0.53 6.78 -20.18
CA MET A 75 0.21 7.44 -21.25
C MET A 75 0.17 6.72 -22.59
N PHE A 76 0.07 5.35 -22.57
CA PHE A 76 0.27 4.57 -23.79
C PHE A 76 -0.87 3.59 -24.11
N TRP A 77 -1.70 3.24 -23.15
CA TRP A 77 -2.73 2.20 -23.30
C TRP A 77 -4.15 2.70 -23.08
N GLY A 78 -4.49 3.80 -23.76
CA GLY A 78 -5.84 4.32 -23.82
C GLY A 78 -6.19 5.43 -22.83
N GLY A 79 -5.32 5.73 -21.88
CA GLY A 79 -5.51 6.86 -20.97
C GLY A 79 -6.35 6.56 -19.74
N LEU A 80 -6.72 7.61 -19.04
CA LEU A 80 -7.57 7.60 -17.84
C LEU A 80 -8.76 8.52 -18.04
N TYR A 81 -9.85 8.27 -17.29
CA TYR A 81 -11.01 9.16 -17.26
C TYR A 81 -10.66 10.48 -16.60
N ASP A 82 -10.92 11.56 -17.29
CA ASP A 82 -10.73 12.93 -16.83
C ASP A 82 -12.08 13.57 -16.50
N VAL A 83 -12.27 13.91 -15.24
CA VAL A 83 -13.51 14.52 -14.74
C VAL A 83 -13.77 15.88 -15.40
N ALA A 84 -12.71 16.66 -15.68
CA ALA A 84 -12.86 17.98 -16.30
C ALA A 84 -13.36 17.91 -17.75
N LEU A 85 -13.07 16.79 -18.44
CA LEU A 85 -13.48 16.57 -19.84
C LEU A 85 -14.65 15.61 -19.97
N ASP A 86 -15.09 15.00 -18.89
CA ASP A 86 -16.12 13.94 -18.87
C ASP A 86 -15.83 12.82 -19.90
N SER A 87 -14.56 12.47 -20.04
CA SER A 87 -14.11 11.51 -21.05
C SER A 87 -12.73 10.92 -20.72
N VAL A 88 -12.43 9.76 -21.34
CA VAL A 88 -11.11 9.14 -21.24
C VAL A 88 -10.12 9.86 -22.16
N ARG A 89 -8.97 10.23 -21.63
CA ARG A 89 -7.86 10.82 -22.42
C ARG A 89 -6.51 10.23 -22.04
N VAL A 90 -5.60 10.31 -22.97
CA VAL A 90 -4.18 10.01 -22.76
C VAL A 90 -3.53 11.19 -22.02
N VAL A 91 -2.72 10.89 -21.02
CA VAL A 91 -1.90 11.87 -20.29
C VAL A 91 -0.54 11.93 -20.98
N SER A 92 -0.33 12.94 -21.83
CA SER A 92 0.87 13.06 -22.65
C SER A 92 2.01 13.84 -21.99
N ASP A 93 1.72 14.68 -21.02
CA ASP A 93 2.68 15.57 -20.37
C ASP A 93 2.54 15.50 -18.83
N PRO A 94 3.00 14.42 -18.19
CA PRO A 94 2.90 14.27 -16.75
C PRO A 94 3.80 15.30 -16.03
N THR A 95 3.36 15.75 -14.86
CA THR A 95 4.13 16.67 -14.00
C THR A 95 5.34 15.93 -13.42
N LEU A 96 6.55 16.34 -13.83
CA LEU A 96 7.80 15.71 -13.35
C LEU A 96 8.60 16.59 -12.40
N ASN A 97 8.21 17.86 -12.22
CA ASN A 97 8.88 18.75 -11.28
C ASN A 97 8.77 18.18 -9.85
N PRO A 98 9.87 17.82 -9.19
CA PRO A 98 9.83 17.22 -7.87
C PRO A 98 9.26 18.16 -6.79
N ILE A 99 9.39 19.47 -6.95
CA ILE A 99 8.83 20.43 -5.99
C ILE A 99 7.31 20.35 -6.01
N ASP A 100 6.70 20.27 -7.17
CA ASP A 100 5.24 20.17 -7.31
C ASP A 100 4.74 18.82 -6.78
N ILE A 101 5.39 17.72 -7.15
CA ILE A 101 4.96 16.38 -6.76
C ILE A 101 5.20 16.10 -5.26
N PHE A 102 6.41 16.34 -4.75
CA PHE A 102 6.70 16.16 -3.32
C PHE A 102 6.05 17.24 -2.46
N GLY A 103 5.61 18.35 -3.05
CA GLY A 103 4.82 19.36 -2.39
C GLY A 103 3.51 18.84 -1.79
N TYR A 104 2.92 17.81 -2.38
CA TYR A 104 1.77 17.11 -1.81
C TYR A 104 2.08 16.46 -0.46
N LEU A 105 3.31 16.03 -0.22
CA LEU A 105 3.75 15.45 1.05
C LEU A 105 4.17 16.50 2.08
N PHE A 106 4.62 17.68 1.63
CA PHE A 106 5.19 18.72 2.50
C PHE A 106 4.28 19.94 2.67
N GLY A 107 3.01 19.82 2.33
CA GLY A 107 2.00 20.83 2.62
C GLY A 107 1.91 22.00 1.62
N LEU A 108 2.59 21.95 0.48
CA LEU A 108 2.48 23.01 -0.55
C LEU A 108 1.10 23.07 -1.20
N HIS A 109 0.35 21.97 -1.16
CA HIS A 109 -1.04 21.87 -1.64
C HIS A 109 -2.08 21.89 -0.51
N GLY A 110 -1.72 22.46 0.65
CA GLY A 110 -2.59 22.58 1.82
C GLY A 110 -2.61 21.32 2.70
N ILE A 111 -3.48 21.37 3.71
CA ILE A 111 -3.58 20.33 4.75
C ILE A 111 -4.12 18.99 4.24
N ALA A 112 -4.81 18.98 3.12
CA ALA A 112 -5.32 17.76 2.51
C ALA A 112 -4.22 16.88 1.91
N GLY A 113 -3.01 17.43 1.72
CA GLY A 113 -1.86 16.68 1.21
C GLY A 113 -2.13 16.04 -0.15
N MET A 114 -1.84 14.76 -0.31
CA MET A 114 -2.09 14.02 -1.56
C MET A 114 -3.57 13.98 -1.96
N ALA A 115 -4.50 14.10 -1.01
CA ALA A 115 -5.92 14.14 -1.31
C ALA A 115 -6.36 15.43 -2.01
N ALA A 116 -5.50 16.46 -2.09
CA ALA A 116 -5.74 17.68 -2.83
C ALA A 116 -5.47 17.57 -4.34
N VAL A 117 -4.99 16.43 -4.84
CA VAL A 117 -4.71 16.25 -6.27
C VAL A 117 -5.98 16.46 -7.10
N ASP A 118 -5.89 17.31 -8.12
CA ASP A 118 -7.04 17.77 -8.91
C ASP A 118 -6.87 17.60 -10.42
N ASN A 119 -5.76 17.00 -10.87
CA ASN A 119 -5.46 16.77 -12.27
C ASN A 119 -4.71 15.44 -12.48
N LEU A 120 -4.84 14.88 -13.68
CA LEU A 120 -4.23 13.59 -14.02
C LEU A 120 -2.72 13.70 -14.26
N GLU A 121 -2.21 14.85 -14.64
CA GLU A 121 -0.78 15.09 -14.84
C GLU A 121 -0.01 14.89 -13.54
N ASP A 122 -0.54 15.39 -12.44
CA ASP A 122 0.04 15.21 -11.10
C ASP A 122 -0.12 13.77 -10.59
N VAL A 123 -1.26 13.14 -10.85
CA VAL A 123 -1.47 11.72 -10.52
C VAL A 123 -0.43 10.84 -11.22
N VAL A 124 -0.25 11.03 -12.52
CA VAL A 124 0.71 10.23 -13.30
C VAL A 124 2.13 10.57 -12.92
N GLY A 125 2.46 11.85 -12.75
CA GLY A 125 3.78 12.30 -12.28
C GLY A 125 4.14 11.72 -10.92
N GLY A 126 3.21 11.71 -9.98
CA GLY A 126 3.37 11.08 -8.66
C GLY A 126 3.67 9.59 -8.76
N HIS A 127 3.00 8.86 -9.65
CA HIS A 127 3.26 7.43 -9.87
C HIS A 127 4.58 7.17 -10.60
N ILE A 128 5.05 8.09 -11.45
CA ILE A 128 6.40 8.01 -12.02
C ILE A 128 7.45 8.09 -10.91
N TRP A 129 7.33 9.08 -10.01
CA TRP A 129 8.26 9.27 -8.90
C TRP A 129 8.21 8.13 -7.88
N VAL A 130 7.02 7.72 -7.42
CA VAL A 130 6.92 6.62 -6.46
C VAL A 130 7.40 5.30 -7.05
N GLY A 131 7.14 5.05 -8.33
CA GLY A 131 7.67 3.87 -9.03
C GLY A 131 9.19 3.87 -9.07
N LEU A 132 9.80 5.00 -9.42
CA LEU A 132 11.26 5.17 -9.42
C LEU A 132 11.86 4.91 -8.03
N LEU A 133 11.28 5.53 -6.99
CA LEU A 133 11.76 5.37 -5.61
C LEU A 133 11.58 3.95 -5.09
N CYS A 134 10.46 3.31 -5.39
CA CYS A 134 10.21 1.94 -4.98
C CYS A 134 11.15 0.95 -5.70
N ILE A 135 11.38 1.10 -7.00
CA ILE A 135 12.32 0.23 -7.74
C ILE A 135 13.76 0.48 -7.24
N GLY A 136 14.19 1.75 -7.16
CA GLY A 136 15.53 2.09 -6.69
C GLY A 136 15.77 1.65 -5.25
N GLY A 137 14.83 1.92 -4.35
CA GLY A 137 14.86 1.47 -2.97
C GLY A 137 14.79 -0.06 -2.84
N GLY A 138 14.00 -0.71 -3.69
CA GLY A 138 13.91 -2.16 -3.76
C GLY A 138 15.24 -2.80 -4.13
N VAL A 139 15.88 -2.32 -5.19
CA VAL A 139 17.23 -2.78 -5.58
C VAL A 139 18.24 -2.52 -4.46
N TRP A 140 18.20 -1.33 -3.84
CA TRP A 140 19.05 -1.01 -2.69
C TRP A 140 18.92 -2.05 -1.56
N HIS A 141 17.70 -2.41 -1.17
CA HIS A 141 17.45 -3.39 -0.11
C HIS A 141 17.86 -4.81 -0.50
N ILE A 142 17.82 -5.17 -1.78
CA ILE A 142 18.29 -6.49 -2.26
C ILE A 142 19.81 -6.58 -2.19
N VAL A 143 20.53 -5.54 -2.59
CA VAL A 143 21.99 -5.60 -2.77
C VAL A 143 22.80 -5.14 -1.55
N THR A 144 22.14 -4.56 -0.53
CA THR A 144 22.82 -4.05 0.67
C THR A 144 22.40 -4.79 1.94
N THR A 145 23.29 -4.79 2.92
CA THR A 145 22.98 -5.25 4.29
C THR A 145 22.41 -4.10 5.12
N PRO A 146 21.51 -4.37 6.08
CA PRO A 146 21.03 -3.36 7.01
C PRO A 146 22.20 -2.70 7.76
N LYS A 147 22.15 -1.37 7.83
CA LYS A 147 23.14 -0.59 8.55
C LYS A 147 23.04 -0.83 10.06
N GLN A 148 24.16 -0.67 10.79
CA GLN A 148 24.19 -0.94 12.22
C GLN A 148 23.14 -0.12 12.99
N TRP A 149 22.99 1.17 12.68
CA TRP A 149 21.99 2.02 13.31
C TRP A 149 20.55 1.48 13.17
N ALA A 150 20.23 0.87 12.02
CA ALA A 150 18.91 0.28 11.81
C ALA A 150 18.72 -0.99 12.65
N LYS A 151 19.80 -1.76 12.85
CA LYS A 151 19.77 -2.93 13.73
C LYS A 151 19.62 -2.54 15.20
N ASP A 152 20.17 -1.39 15.59
CA ASP A 152 20.13 -0.90 16.98
C ASP A 152 18.78 -0.26 17.33
N VAL A 153 18.11 0.34 16.36
CA VAL A 153 16.84 1.09 16.57
C VAL A 153 15.61 0.19 16.41
N LEU A 154 15.65 -0.74 15.46
CA LEU A 154 14.50 -1.59 15.14
C LEU A 154 14.62 -2.95 15.84
N PHE A 155 13.48 -3.52 16.22
CA PHE A 155 13.40 -4.92 16.59
C PHE A 155 13.34 -5.77 15.31
N TRP A 156 14.10 -6.87 15.30
CA TRP A 156 14.23 -7.78 14.16
C TRP A 156 13.63 -9.15 14.53
N THR A 157 12.31 -9.16 14.68
CA THR A 157 11.51 -10.34 14.99
C THR A 157 10.23 -10.34 14.16
N GLY A 158 9.62 -11.50 13.93
CA GLY A 158 8.36 -11.60 13.19
C GLY A 158 7.24 -10.77 13.80
N GLU A 159 7.16 -10.73 15.12
CA GLU A 159 6.23 -9.90 15.89
C GLU A 159 6.41 -8.41 15.60
N ALA A 160 7.66 -7.94 15.54
CA ALA A 160 7.98 -6.55 15.22
C ALA A 160 7.59 -6.18 13.79
N TYR A 161 7.90 -7.03 12.82
CA TYR A 161 7.54 -6.77 11.42
C TYR A 161 6.03 -6.71 11.21
N LEU A 162 5.29 -7.59 11.90
CA LEU A 162 3.83 -7.54 11.91
C LEU A 162 3.32 -6.21 12.48
N SER A 163 3.89 -5.77 13.59
CA SER A 163 3.55 -4.46 14.18
C SER A 163 3.83 -3.32 13.20
N TYR A 164 5.00 -3.27 12.57
CA TYR A 164 5.36 -2.22 11.60
C TYR A 164 4.38 -2.21 10.42
N SER A 165 4.08 -3.37 9.87
CA SER A 165 3.16 -3.50 8.72
C SER A 165 1.73 -3.08 9.08
N LEU A 166 1.23 -3.49 10.24
CA LEU A 166 -0.11 -3.10 10.71
C LEU A 166 -0.23 -1.60 10.93
N GLY A 167 0.81 -0.96 11.49
CA GLY A 167 0.85 0.49 11.68
C GLY A 167 0.84 1.26 10.36
N ALA A 168 1.63 0.83 9.40
CA ALA A 168 1.66 1.43 8.07
C ALA A 168 0.31 1.28 7.35
N LEU A 169 -0.30 0.09 7.41
CA LEU A 169 -1.61 -0.17 6.82
C LEU A 169 -2.72 0.61 7.52
N ALA A 170 -2.67 0.77 8.84
CA ALA A 170 -3.63 1.58 9.58
C ALA A 170 -3.57 3.05 9.13
N TYR A 171 -2.37 3.63 9.07
CA TYR A 171 -2.17 5.00 8.61
C TYR A 171 -2.70 5.19 7.19
N MET A 172 -2.34 4.31 6.26
CA MET A 172 -2.80 4.39 4.88
C MET A 172 -4.29 4.09 4.74
N GLY A 173 -4.85 3.25 5.60
CA GLY A 173 -6.30 3.00 5.65
C GLY A 173 -7.09 4.23 6.07
N PHE A 174 -6.65 4.97 7.08
CA PHE A 174 -7.25 6.26 7.45
C PHE A 174 -7.10 7.29 6.33
N PHE A 175 -5.93 7.34 5.73
CA PHE A 175 -5.70 8.23 4.60
C PHE A 175 -6.61 7.87 3.40
N ALA A 176 -6.74 6.59 3.06
CA ALA A 176 -7.62 6.13 1.98
C ALA A 176 -9.09 6.48 2.26
N ALA A 177 -9.55 6.31 3.49
CA ALA A 177 -10.91 6.71 3.89
C ALA A 177 -11.15 8.22 3.71
N TYR A 178 -10.18 9.05 4.11
CA TYR A 178 -10.23 10.49 3.89
C TYR A 178 -10.16 10.85 2.41
N PHE A 179 -9.19 10.27 1.69
CA PHE A 179 -8.96 10.54 0.28
C PHE A 179 -10.20 10.26 -0.58
N VAL A 180 -10.81 9.09 -0.42
CA VAL A 180 -12.03 8.74 -1.17
C VAL A 180 -13.22 9.62 -0.80
N THR A 181 -13.25 10.17 0.42
CA THR A 181 -14.35 11.05 0.86
C THR A 181 -14.31 12.41 0.18
N VAL A 182 -13.13 12.98 -0.05
CA VAL A 182 -12.97 14.38 -0.48
C VAL A 182 -12.53 14.56 -1.93
N ASN A 183 -11.93 13.54 -2.55
CA ASN A 183 -11.33 13.68 -3.87
C ASN A 183 -12.26 13.19 -4.99
N SER A 184 -12.48 14.03 -6.00
CA SER A 184 -13.29 13.70 -7.18
C SER A 184 -12.47 13.43 -8.44
N THR A 185 -11.17 13.69 -8.43
CA THR A 185 -10.30 13.45 -9.58
C THR A 185 -9.95 11.97 -9.72
N VAL A 186 -9.46 11.36 -8.64
CA VAL A 186 -9.12 9.92 -8.59
C VAL A 186 -10.37 9.06 -8.36
N TYR A 187 -11.38 9.62 -7.68
CA TYR A 187 -12.68 9.00 -7.43
C TYR A 187 -13.81 9.83 -8.05
N PRO A 188 -14.01 9.77 -9.37
CA PRO A 188 -15.02 10.57 -10.07
C PRO A 188 -16.42 10.32 -9.51
N GLU A 189 -17.20 11.39 -9.35
CA GLU A 189 -18.57 11.30 -8.82
C GLU A 189 -19.49 10.45 -9.68
N VAL A 190 -19.28 10.43 -10.98
CA VAL A 190 -20.05 9.60 -11.92
C VAL A 190 -19.94 8.11 -11.62
N PHE A 191 -18.83 7.65 -11.02
CA PHE A 191 -18.61 6.23 -10.66
C PHE A 191 -18.84 5.96 -9.18
N TYR A 192 -18.47 6.90 -8.31
CA TYR A 192 -18.41 6.70 -6.84
C TYR A 192 -19.54 7.41 -6.09
N GLY A 193 -20.29 8.27 -6.74
CA GLY A 193 -21.26 9.16 -6.12
C GLY A 193 -20.63 10.49 -5.64
N PRO A 194 -21.46 11.43 -5.15
CA PRO A 194 -21.00 12.76 -4.75
C PRO A 194 -19.96 12.69 -3.63
N VAL A 195 -19.02 13.67 -3.62
CA VAL A 195 -18.05 13.82 -2.53
C VAL A 195 -18.73 14.02 -1.19
N GLY A 196 -18.09 13.57 -0.13
CA GLY A 196 -18.64 13.57 1.22
C GLY A 196 -19.27 12.22 1.61
N LEU A 197 -19.66 12.13 2.88
CA LEU A 197 -20.37 10.98 3.43
C LEU A 197 -21.88 11.30 3.40
N ASN A 198 -22.60 10.81 2.40
CA ASN A 198 -24.04 10.94 2.33
C ASN A 198 -24.71 9.91 3.25
N VAL A 199 -24.75 10.21 4.54
CA VAL A 199 -25.34 9.37 5.58
C VAL A 199 -26.56 10.12 6.13
N GLY A 200 -27.77 9.74 5.72
CA GLY A 200 -28.95 10.19 6.44
C GLY A 200 -30.04 10.92 5.67
N ALA A 201 -30.01 11.01 4.36
CA ALA A 201 -31.21 11.35 3.62
C ALA A 201 -32.08 10.09 3.43
N VAL A 202 -33.33 10.18 3.83
CA VAL A 202 -34.29 9.06 3.88
C VAL A 202 -34.59 8.42 2.50
N GLU A 203 -34.11 9.01 1.43
CA GLU A 203 -34.27 8.53 0.03
C GLU A 203 -32.95 8.31 -0.73
N GLU A 204 -31.78 8.65 -0.15
CA GLU A 204 -30.50 8.45 -0.83
C GLU A 204 -29.89 7.10 -0.45
N THR A 205 -29.70 6.26 -1.44
CA THR A 205 -28.93 5.01 -1.30
C THR A 205 -27.50 5.34 -0.91
N ILE A 206 -26.96 4.61 0.06
CA ILE A 206 -25.53 4.70 0.44
C ILE A 206 -24.67 4.50 -0.81
N THR A 207 -23.82 5.48 -1.12
CA THR A 207 -22.99 5.47 -2.33
C THR A 207 -21.80 4.53 -2.17
N VAL A 208 -21.18 4.15 -3.31
CA VAL A 208 -19.92 3.40 -3.32
C VAL A 208 -18.83 4.14 -2.55
N ARG A 209 -18.79 5.48 -2.67
CA ARG A 209 -17.85 6.34 -1.92
C ARG A 209 -18.01 6.18 -0.41
N THR A 210 -19.23 6.21 0.09
CA THR A 210 -19.54 6.03 1.52
C THR A 210 -19.14 4.64 2.01
N TRP A 211 -19.41 3.59 1.26
CA TRP A 211 -18.99 2.24 1.58
C TRP A 211 -17.47 2.10 1.63
N LEU A 212 -16.76 2.66 0.66
CA LEU A 212 -15.29 2.64 0.64
C LEU A 212 -14.70 3.41 1.82
N ALA A 213 -15.20 4.62 2.09
CA ALA A 213 -14.73 5.44 3.20
C ALA A 213 -14.94 4.75 4.55
N THR A 214 -16.15 4.27 4.82
CA THR A 214 -16.50 3.66 6.12
C THR A 214 -15.83 2.32 6.33
N SER A 215 -15.74 1.47 5.30
CA SER A 215 -15.05 0.18 5.40
C SER A 215 -13.55 0.35 5.64
N HIS A 216 -12.88 1.26 4.93
CA HIS A 216 -11.45 1.54 5.13
C HIS A 216 -11.18 2.18 6.48
N PHE A 217 -12.04 3.07 6.96
CA PHE A 217 -11.93 3.62 8.30
C PHE A 217 -12.04 2.52 9.38
N ALA A 218 -13.05 1.66 9.29
CA ALA A 218 -13.23 0.56 10.24
C ALA A 218 -12.04 -0.42 10.23
N LEU A 219 -11.56 -0.80 9.03
CA LEU A 219 -10.37 -1.64 8.90
C LEU A 219 -9.12 -0.95 9.46
N ALA A 220 -8.94 0.35 9.21
CA ALA A 220 -7.81 1.11 9.75
C ALA A 220 -7.81 1.12 11.30
N VAL A 221 -8.97 1.25 11.93
CA VAL A 221 -9.09 1.15 13.40
C VAL A 221 -8.66 -0.24 13.88
N LEU A 222 -9.13 -1.32 13.24
CA LEU A 222 -8.73 -2.69 13.62
C LEU A 222 -7.23 -2.92 13.43
N LEU A 223 -6.66 -2.43 12.34
CA LEU A 223 -5.22 -2.54 12.06
C LEU A 223 -4.39 -1.71 13.06
N LEU A 224 -4.87 -0.53 13.47
CA LEU A 224 -4.23 0.28 14.51
C LEU A 224 -4.23 -0.46 15.87
N MET A 225 -5.35 -1.07 16.23
CA MET A 225 -5.43 -1.87 17.46
C MET A 225 -4.46 -3.05 17.42
N GLY A 226 -4.38 -3.73 16.28
CA GLY A 226 -3.40 -4.79 16.04
C GLY A 226 -1.96 -4.30 16.14
N HIS A 227 -1.66 -3.15 15.52
CA HIS A 227 -0.34 -2.51 15.62
C HIS A 227 0.07 -2.26 17.07
N ILE A 228 -0.81 -1.64 17.85
CA ILE A 228 -0.55 -1.32 19.26
C ILE A 228 -0.32 -2.60 20.07
N TRP A 229 -1.18 -3.60 19.87
CA TRP A 229 -1.05 -4.89 20.55
C TRP A 229 0.31 -5.55 20.29
N HIS A 230 0.67 -5.71 19.01
CA HIS A 230 1.93 -6.36 18.62
C HIS A 230 3.16 -5.52 19.01
N ALA A 231 3.07 -4.20 19.01
CA ALA A 231 4.13 -3.32 19.51
C ALA A 231 4.39 -3.49 21.02
N ILE A 232 3.34 -3.74 21.80
CA ILE A 232 3.46 -4.02 23.23
C ILE A 232 4.11 -5.39 23.45
N GLN A 233 3.68 -6.43 22.71
CA GLN A 233 4.26 -7.78 22.83
C GLN A 233 5.77 -7.79 22.56
N VAL A 234 6.22 -7.12 21.51
CA VAL A 234 7.67 -6.97 21.21
C VAL A 234 8.46 -6.39 22.39
N ARG A 235 7.89 -5.40 23.09
CA ARG A 235 8.56 -4.76 24.21
C ARG A 235 8.58 -5.64 25.45
N ILE A 236 7.53 -6.38 25.71
CA ILE A 236 7.46 -7.35 26.82
C ILE A 236 8.51 -8.44 26.60
N GLU A 237 8.55 -9.05 25.43
CA GLU A 237 9.55 -10.06 25.06
C GLU A 237 10.99 -9.54 25.22
N ALA A 238 11.26 -8.34 24.73
CA ALA A 238 12.58 -7.73 24.85
C ALA A 238 12.97 -7.42 26.29
N PHE A 239 12.00 -7.14 27.17
CA PHE A 239 12.25 -6.91 28.60
C PHE A 239 12.55 -8.22 29.32
N GLU A 240 11.78 -9.27 29.07
CA GLU A 240 11.99 -10.60 29.66
C GLU A 240 13.36 -11.19 29.31
N LEU A 241 13.77 -11.08 28.03
CA LEU A 241 15.10 -11.53 27.60
C LEU A 241 16.24 -10.83 28.34
N ARG A 242 16.14 -9.52 28.56
CA ARG A 242 17.14 -8.76 29.33
C ARG A 242 17.21 -9.17 30.80
N GLN A 243 16.11 -9.61 31.40
CA GLN A 243 16.12 -10.10 32.78
C GLN A 243 16.75 -11.48 32.93
N GLN A 244 16.76 -12.29 31.87
CA GLN A 244 17.40 -13.62 31.88
C GLN A 244 18.91 -13.55 31.68
N GLU A 245 19.42 -12.45 31.13
CA GLU A 245 20.86 -12.21 30.90
C GLU A 245 21.58 -11.59 32.11
N ASN A 246 20.84 -11.07 33.11
CA ASN A 246 21.37 -10.49 34.37
C ASN A 246 21.22 -11.46 35.55
#